data_bf12d58c834e0e671becf9bafa090dd0
#
_entry.id   bf12d58c834e0e671becf9bafa090dd0
#
_cell.length_a   1.000
_cell.length_b   1.000
_cell.length_c   1.000
_cell.angle_alpha   90.00
_cell.angle_beta   90.00
_cell.angle_gamma   90.00
#
_symmetry.space_group_name_H-M   'P 1'
#
loop_
_entity.id
_entity.type
_entity.pdbx_description
1 polymer ?
#
loop_
_entity_poly.entity_id
_entity_poly.type
_entity_poly.pdbx_seq_one_letter_code
_entity_poly.pdbx_strand_id
1 'polypeptide(L)'
;EFALAQSGDRYVWGASGPDGWDCSGLTMVAWSKAGVSLPHSSRMQYATGNKIPRSELQPGDLVYFYSPISHVGIYLGDGRMVHAPNPGRRVEISPISQMPYAGATRP
;
A
#
# COMPACT_ATOMS: atom_id res chain seq x y z
N GLU A 1 -8.57 -8.01 -7.92
CA GLU A 1 -7.92 -8.50 -6.73
C GLU A 1 -8.42 -7.80 -5.46
N PHE A 2 -7.99 -8.27 -4.28
CA PHE A 2 -8.60 -7.85 -3.01
C PHE A 2 -8.55 -6.33 -2.80
N ALA A 3 -7.36 -5.72 -2.97
CA ALA A 3 -7.20 -4.29 -2.67
C ALA A 3 -8.06 -3.42 -3.57
N LEU A 4 -8.18 -3.75 -4.85
CA LEU A 4 -9.04 -3.03 -5.77
C LEU A 4 -10.51 -3.12 -5.38
N ALA A 5 -10.92 -4.27 -4.86
CA ALA A 5 -12.30 -4.46 -4.41
C ALA A 5 -12.65 -3.56 -3.22
N GLN A 6 -11.64 -3.01 -2.51
CA GLN A 6 -11.86 -2.10 -1.39
C GLN A 6 -11.93 -0.63 -1.82
N SER A 7 -11.80 -0.31 -3.11
CA SER A 7 -11.92 1.07 -3.60
C SER A 7 -13.25 1.68 -3.14
N GLY A 8 -13.17 2.88 -2.58
CA GLY A 8 -14.34 3.57 -2.03
C GLY A 8 -14.54 3.35 -0.54
N ASP A 9 -13.85 2.37 0.08
CA ASP A 9 -13.90 2.16 1.52
C ASP A 9 -13.25 3.34 2.25
N ARG A 10 -13.69 3.58 3.50
CA ARG A 10 -13.19 4.72 4.28
C ARG A 10 -11.78 4.46 4.79
N TYR A 11 -11.00 5.54 4.90
CA TYR A 11 -9.78 5.51 5.68
C TYR A 11 -10.12 5.58 7.17
N VAL A 12 -9.57 4.65 7.95
CA VAL A 12 -9.72 4.65 9.41
C VAL A 12 -8.34 4.38 10.02
N TRP A 13 -7.85 5.30 10.83
CA TRP A 13 -6.54 5.17 11.48
C TRP A 13 -6.43 3.86 12.25
N GLY A 14 -5.36 3.11 12.00
CA GLY A 14 -5.10 1.85 12.68
C GLY A 14 -5.95 0.69 12.23
N ALA A 15 -6.83 0.87 11.24
CA ALA A 15 -7.79 -0.16 10.84
C ALA A 15 -7.24 -1.11 9.78
N SER A 16 -7.68 -2.36 9.89
CA SER A 16 -7.36 -3.41 8.90
C SER A 16 -8.62 -4.10 8.40
N GLY A 17 -9.71 -3.34 8.27
CA GLY A 17 -10.98 -3.80 7.71
C GLY A 17 -11.90 -4.45 8.74
N PRO A 18 -13.10 -4.86 8.29
CA PRO A 18 -13.67 -4.59 6.97
C PRO A 18 -14.32 -3.22 6.82
N ASP A 19 -14.51 -2.47 7.93
CA ASP A 19 -15.27 -1.21 7.91
C ASP A 19 -14.45 -0.01 7.48
N GLY A 20 -13.13 -0.16 7.40
CA GLY A 20 -12.22 0.89 6.97
C GLY A 20 -10.79 0.38 6.99
N TRP A 21 -9.87 1.19 6.44
CA TRP A 21 -8.48 0.78 6.21
C TRP A 21 -7.54 1.94 6.45
N ASP A 22 -6.40 1.70 7.11
CA ASP A 22 -5.28 2.61 6.93
C ASP A 22 -4.36 2.05 5.83
N CYS A 23 -3.29 2.77 5.48
CA CYS A 23 -2.46 2.40 4.32
C CYS A 23 -1.80 1.04 4.49
N SER A 24 -1.18 0.79 5.64
CA SER A 24 -0.50 -0.49 5.90
C SER A 24 -1.48 -1.60 6.25
N GLY A 25 -2.66 -1.27 6.78
CA GLY A 25 -3.72 -2.24 7.02
C GLY A 25 -4.24 -2.84 5.72
N LEU A 26 -4.46 -1.99 4.72
CA LEU A 26 -4.91 -2.45 3.41
C LEU A 26 -3.88 -3.40 2.78
N THR A 27 -2.60 -3.04 2.76
CA THR A 27 -1.55 -3.87 2.18
C THR A 27 -1.36 -5.16 2.96
N MET A 28 -1.40 -5.09 4.30
CA MET A 28 -1.26 -6.26 5.17
C MET A 28 -2.34 -7.30 4.86
N VAL A 29 -3.60 -6.88 4.80
CA VAL A 29 -4.69 -7.82 4.57
C VAL A 29 -4.71 -8.30 3.12
N ALA A 30 -4.41 -7.44 2.15
CA ALA A 30 -4.33 -7.84 0.75
C ALA A 30 -3.33 -8.97 0.54
N TRP A 31 -2.13 -8.85 1.10
CA TRP A 31 -1.12 -9.90 0.97
C TRP A 31 -1.42 -11.12 1.82
N SER A 32 -2.16 -10.97 2.94
CA SER A 32 -2.58 -12.13 3.72
C SER A 32 -3.49 -13.07 2.92
N LYS A 33 -4.25 -12.52 1.96
CA LYS A 33 -5.09 -13.32 1.06
C LYS A 33 -4.25 -14.17 0.11
N ALA A 34 -3.00 -13.82 -0.10
CA ALA A 34 -2.04 -14.58 -0.90
C ALA A 34 -1.13 -15.45 -0.03
N GLY A 35 -1.39 -15.55 1.26
CA GLY A 35 -0.61 -16.38 2.20
C GLY A 35 0.65 -15.71 2.73
N VAL A 36 0.79 -14.40 2.56
CA VAL A 36 1.98 -13.66 3.02
C VAL A 36 1.62 -12.81 4.22
N SER A 37 2.35 -12.99 5.33
CA SER A 37 2.18 -12.17 6.54
C SER A 37 3.05 -10.93 6.47
N LEU A 38 2.42 -9.76 6.67
CA LEU A 38 3.13 -8.48 6.73
C LEU A 38 2.82 -7.79 8.06
N PRO A 39 3.77 -7.03 8.62
CA PRO A 39 3.48 -6.24 9.82
C PRO A 39 2.53 -5.09 9.49
N HIS A 40 1.76 -4.62 10.47
CA HIS A 40 0.82 -3.52 10.31
C HIS A 40 1.54 -2.18 10.50
N SER A 41 2.47 -1.89 9.59
CA SER A 41 3.26 -0.65 9.61
C SER A 41 3.96 -0.50 8.27
N SER A 42 3.79 0.65 7.61
CA SER A 42 4.45 0.91 6.32
C SER A 42 5.97 0.86 6.46
N ARG A 43 6.50 1.42 7.55
CA ARG A 43 7.95 1.41 7.81
C ARG A 43 8.47 -0.01 8.00
N MET A 44 7.75 -0.84 8.76
CA MET A 44 8.15 -2.22 9.00
C MET A 44 8.00 -3.08 7.76
N GLN A 45 6.96 -2.86 6.98
CA GLN A 45 6.79 -3.57 5.71
C GLN A 45 7.96 -3.29 4.78
N TYR A 46 8.42 -2.04 4.73
CA TYR A 46 9.60 -1.70 3.94
C TYR A 46 10.87 -2.36 4.50
N ALA A 47 11.06 -2.30 5.82
CA ALA A 47 12.27 -2.81 6.46
C ALA A 47 12.43 -4.32 6.28
N THR A 48 11.32 -5.07 6.26
CA THR A 48 11.35 -6.53 6.17
C THR A 48 11.17 -7.07 4.75
N GLY A 49 10.84 -6.21 3.77
CA GLY A 49 10.56 -6.65 2.41
C GLY A 49 11.80 -6.75 1.53
N ASN A 50 11.66 -7.44 0.40
CA ASN A 50 12.69 -7.52 -0.62
C ASN A 50 12.65 -6.25 -1.48
N LYS A 51 13.71 -5.43 -1.41
CA LYS A 51 13.77 -4.16 -2.13
C LYS A 51 13.87 -4.40 -3.64
N ILE A 52 13.10 -3.63 -4.40
CA ILE A 52 13.15 -3.66 -5.87
C ILE A 52 13.31 -2.23 -6.41
N PRO A 53 14.03 -2.05 -7.53
CA PRO A 53 14.13 -0.72 -8.14
C PRO A 53 12.81 -0.32 -8.79
N ARG A 54 12.59 1.00 -8.86
CA ARG A 54 11.37 1.55 -9.46
C ARG A 54 11.16 1.08 -10.90
N SER A 55 12.24 0.89 -11.64
CA SER A 55 12.19 0.45 -13.03
C SER A 55 11.70 -0.98 -13.19
N GLU A 56 11.66 -1.77 -12.11
CA GLU A 56 11.25 -3.17 -12.14
C GLU A 56 9.90 -3.42 -11.47
N LEU A 57 9.13 -2.38 -11.22
CA LEU A 57 7.83 -2.50 -10.58
C LEU A 57 6.88 -3.38 -11.37
N GLN A 58 6.17 -4.27 -10.65
CA GLN A 58 5.15 -5.15 -11.21
C GLN A 58 3.87 -5.02 -10.37
N PRO A 59 2.68 -5.26 -10.96
CA PRO A 59 1.44 -5.24 -10.20
C PRO A 59 1.53 -6.14 -8.96
N GLY A 60 1.07 -5.62 -7.83
CA GLY A 60 1.14 -6.31 -6.54
C GLY A 60 2.30 -5.86 -5.67
N ASP A 61 3.34 -5.25 -6.24
CA ASP A 61 4.46 -4.72 -5.46
C ASP A 61 3.99 -3.60 -4.55
N LEU A 62 4.66 -3.44 -3.39
CA LEU A 62 4.37 -2.36 -2.45
C LEU A 62 5.24 -1.17 -2.77
N VAL A 63 4.65 0.01 -2.84
CA VAL A 63 5.37 1.27 -3.10
C VAL A 63 5.23 2.18 -1.89
N TYR A 64 6.33 2.85 -1.51
CA TYR A 64 6.45 3.58 -0.25
C TYR A 64 6.77 5.04 -0.51
N PHE A 65 6.32 5.89 0.40
CA PHE A 65 6.38 7.33 0.23
C PHE A 65 6.83 8.02 1.50
N TYR A 66 7.44 9.20 1.30
CA TYR A 66 7.98 10.10 2.31
C TYR A 66 9.25 9.57 2.97
N SER A 67 10.01 10.49 3.55
CA SER A 67 11.24 10.16 4.27
C SER A 67 11.23 10.92 5.61
N PRO A 68 11.11 10.20 6.75
CA PRO A 68 10.99 8.74 6.90
C PRO A 68 9.68 8.20 6.32
N ILE A 69 9.70 6.91 5.96
CA ILE A 69 8.54 6.27 5.33
C ILE A 69 7.32 6.32 6.25
N SER A 70 6.21 6.82 5.72
CA SER A 70 4.96 6.95 6.47
C SER A 70 3.74 6.52 5.67
N HIS A 71 3.91 6.09 4.42
CA HIS A 71 2.79 5.69 3.56
C HIS A 71 3.20 4.55 2.65
N VAL A 72 2.23 3.68 2.31
CA VAL A 72 2.42 2.55 1.40
C VAL A 72 1.17 2.35 0.55
N GLY A 73 1.37 1.93 -0.70
CA GLY A 73 0.30 1.53 -1.61
C GLY A 73 0.67 0.27 -2.36
N ILE A 74 -0.28 -0.28 -3.11
CA ILE A 74 -0.08 -1.47 -3.93
C ILE A 74 -0.06 -1.05 -5.39
N TYR A 75 1.05 -1.35 -6.07
CA TYR A 75 1.22 -0.99 -7.47
C TYR A 75 0.27 -1.78 -8.38
N LEU A 76 -0.36 -1.09 -9.32
CA LEU A 76 -1.33 -1.70 -10.25
C LEU A 76 -0.79 -1.84 -11.67
N GLY A 77 0.37 -1.23 -11.96
CA GLY A 77 0.86 -1.10 -13.32
C GLY A 77 0.55 0.30 -13.85
N ASP A 78 1.22 0.68 -14.94
CA ASP A 78 1.00 1.96 -15.64
C ASP A 78 1.17 3.19 -14.74
N GLY A 79 2.06 3.09 -13.74
CA GLY A 79 2.34 4.22 -12.86
C GLY A 79 1.26 4.52 -11.83
N ARG A 80 0.34 3.58 -11.58
CA ARG A 80 -0.79 3.77 -10.66
C ARG A 80 -0.74 2.78 -9.51
N MET A 81 -1.34 3.18 -8.38
CA MET A 81 -1.46 2.34 -7.19
C MET A 81 -2.87 2.42 -6.63
N VAL A 82 -3.25 1.40 -5.82
CA VAL A 82 -4.40 1.48 -4.94
C VAL A 82 -3.88 1.67 -3.53
N HIS A 83 -4.46 2.60 -2.77
CA HIS A 83 -4.02 2.92 -1.43
C HIS A 83 -5.12 3.56 -0.59
N ALA A 84 -4.93 3.53 0.74
CA ALA A 84 -5.78 4.26 1.69
C ALA A 84 -4.99 5.49 2.13
N PRO A 85 -5.26 6.69 1.56
CA PRO A 85 -4.32 7.82 1.66
C PRO A 85 -4.28 8.48 3.03
N ASN A 86 -5.42 8.89 3.61
CA ASN A 86 -5.43 9.60 4.90
C ASN A 86 -6.88 9.78 5.40
N PRO A 87 -7.07 10.22 6.66
CA PRO A 87 -8.40 10.52 7.17
C PRO A 87 -9.13 11.55 6.30
N GLY A 88 -10.40 11.32 6.07
CA GLY A 88 -11.20 12.17 5.19
C GLY A 88 -11.17 11.76 3.73
N ARG A 89 -10.29 10.82 3.38
CA ARG A 89 -10.20 10.25 2.03
C ARG A 89 -10.69 8.80 2.07
N ARG A 90 -10.86 8.22 0.89
CA ARG A 90 -11.27 6.81 0.76
C ARG A 90 -10.17 6.02 0.08
N VAL A 91 -10.25 4.70 0.14
CA VAL A 91 -9.36 3.84 -0.66
C VAL A 91 -9.58 4.24 -2.12
N GLU A 92 -8.50 4.57 -2.80
CA GLU A 92 -8.56 5.14 -4.15
C GLU A 92 -7.39 4.68 -5.01
N ILE A 93 -7.53 4.86 -6.32
CA ILE A 93 -6.46 4.65 -7.28
C ILE A 93 -5.84 6.00 -7.59
N SER A 94 -4.51 6.09 -7.48
CA SER A 94 -3.76 7.33 -7.69
C SER A 94 -2.46 7.05 -8.43
N PRO A 95 -1.90 8.06 -9.13
CA PRO A 95 -0.56 7.90 -9.70
C PRO A 95 0.50 7.84 -8.61
N ILE A 96 1.52 7.01 -8.77
CA ILE A 96 2.60 6.91 -7.79
C ILE A 96 3.47 8.17 -7.75
N SER A 97 3.36 9.04 -8.75
CA SER A 97 4.05 10.33 -8.79
C SER A 97 3.38 11.40 -7.93
N GLN A 98 2.22 11.11 -7.34
CA GLN A 98 1.46 12.08 -6.55
C GLN A 98 2.15 12.49 -5.26
N MET A 99 2.98 11.60 -4.69
CA MET A 99 3.67 11.80 -3.42
C MET A 99 5.16 11.52 -3.56
N PRO A 100 6.00 11.99 -2.62
CA PRO A 100 7.44 11.72 -2.67
C PRO A 100 7.74 10.22 -2.57
N TYR A 101 8.17 9.62 -3.66
CA TYR A 101 8.48 8.19 -3.75
C TYR A 101 9.74 7.87 -2.94
N ALA A 102 9.69 6.83 -2.11
CA ALA A 102 10.79 6.43 -1.25
C ALA A 102 11.39 5.06 -1.60
N GLY A 103 10.61 4.17 -2.16
CA GLY A 103 11.11 2.84 -2.52
C GLY A 103 9.99 1.85 -2.77
N ALA A 104 10.37 0.59 -2.98
CA ALA A 104 9.41 -0.48 -3.24
C ALA A 104 9.92 -1.81 -2.73
N THR A 105 8.98 -2.72 -2.41
CA THR A 105 9.31 -4.10 -2.04
C THR A 105 8.39 -5.07 -2.76
N ARG A 106 8.89 -6.30 -2.91
CA ARG A 106 8.06 -7.42 -3.42
C ARG A 106 7.94 -8.45 -2.30
N PRO A 107 6.75 -8.58 -1.70
CA PRO A 107 6.53 -9.52 -0.59
C PRO A 107 6.71 -10.99 -0.96
#